data_cd1933254ee47437c6c5ef5502217941
#
_entry.id   cd1933254ee47437c6c5ef5502217941
#
_cell.length_a   1.000
_cell.length_b   1.000
_cell.length_c   1.000
_cell.angle_alpha   90.00
_cell.angle_beta   90.00
_cell.angle_gamma   90.00
#
_symmetry.space_group_name_H-M   'P 1'
#
loop_
_entity.id
_entity.type
_entity.pdbx_description
1 polymer ?
#
loop_
_entity_poly.entity_id
_entity_poly.type
_entity_poly.pdbx_seq_one_letter_code
_entity_poly.pdbx_strand_id
1 'polypeptide(L)'
;MKNKLFICILFIFSLSLHSEVTKEIYGFANDADQQRFYNLVDTYRCPKCQSSNLAGSNAPIAKDLKREIHRLIEEGKTDEQIEVFLSSRYGDFILYKPALRKNTLILWIGPFALILLIILLVVGSVSYTHLTLPTIYSV
;
A
#
# COMPACT_ATOMS: atom_id res chain seq x y z
N MET A 1 38.73 -22.92 14.57
CA MET A 1 37.67 -22.77 15.62
C MET A 1 37.28 -21.32 15.85
N LYS A 2 38.16 -20.32 15.79
CA LYS A 2 37.88 -18.90 16.01
C LYS A 2 36.83 -18.30 15.03
N ASN A 3 36.85 -18.68 13.73
CA ASN A 3 35.92 -18.15 12.76
C ASN A 3 34.45 -18.61 12.94
N LYS A 4 34.25 -19.84 13.45
CA LYS A 4 32.90 -20.36 13.72
C LYS A 4 32.27 -19.63 14.93
N LEU A 5 33.10 -19.32 15.93
CA LEU A 5 32.65 -18.55 17.09
C LEU A 5 32.24 -17.11 16.72
N PHE A 6 33.00 -16.48 15.83
CA PHE A 6 32.70 -15.12 15.34
C PHE A 6 31.38 -15.06 14.53
N ILE A 7 31.10 -16.07 13.71
CA ILE A 7 29.87 -16.18 12.93
C ILE A 7 28.67 -16.40 13.88
N CYS A 8 28.80 -17.23 14.92
CA CYS A 8 27.75 -17.41 15.91
C CYS A 8 27.44 -16.12 16.68
N ILE A 9 28.45 -15.33 17.05
CA ILE A 9 28.27 -14.05 17.75
C ILE A 9 27.55 -13.03 16.85
N LEU A 10 27.91 -12.96 15.56
CA LEU A 10 27.25 -12.12 14.55
C LEU A 10 25.78 -12.52 14.36
N PHE A 11 25.49 -13.82 14.35
CA PHE A 11 24.12 -14.33 14.22
C PHE A 11 23.26 -14.04 15.45
N ILE A 12 23.82 -14.14 16.65
CA ILE A 12 23.13 -13.80 17.91
C ILE A 12 22.87 -12.29 18.00
N PHE A 13 23.79 -11.46 17.53
CA PHE A 13 23.62 -10.00 17.51
C PHE A 13 22.56 -9.53 16.55
N SER A 14 22.33 -10.23 15.41
CA SER A 14 21.30 -9.90 14.45
C SER A 14 19.87 -10.25 14.93
N LEU A 15 19.72 -11.15 15.90
CA LEU A 15 18.41 -11.49 16.50
C LEU A 15 17.90 -10.45 17.52
N SER A 16 18.76 -9.55 18.00
CA SER A 16 18.41 -8.61 19.08
C SER A 16 17.76 -7.30 18.61
N LEU A 17 17.56 -7.10 17.29
CA LEU A 17 16.93 -5.90 16.74
C LEU A 17 15.40 -6.07 16.57
N HIS A 18 14.73 -6.63 17.57
CA HIS A 18 13.28 -6.47 17.66
C HIS A 18 13.00 -5.11 18.29
N SER A 19 12.72 -4.13 17.45
CA SER A 19 12.14 -2.86 17.89
C SER A 19 10.73 -3.14 18.40
N GLU A 20 10.55 -3.15 19.71
CA GLU A 20 9.22 -3.12 20.32
C GLU A 20 8.58 -1.77 19.97
N VAL A 21 7.64 -1.82 19.03
CA VAL A 21 6.71 -0.70 18.79
C VAL A 21 5.89 -0.58 20.06
N THR A 22 6.15 0.45 20.86
CA THR A 22 5.32 0.80 22.02
C THR A 22 3.90 1.07 21.56
N LYS A 23 3.03 0.08 21.73
CA LYS A 23 1.60 0.22 21.50
C LYS A 23 1.07 1.22 22.53
N GLU A 24 0.78 2.45 22.10
CA GLU A 24 0.00 3.38 22.92
C GLU A 24 -1.36 2.72 23.19
N ILE A 25 -1.67 2.49 24.46
CA ILE A 25 -2.91 1.83 24.89
C ILE A 25 -4.02 2.88 24.84
N TYR A 26 -4.85 2.81 23.82
CA TYR A 26 -6.11 3.52 23.75
C TYR A 26 -7.17 2.65 24.45
N GLY A 27 -7.77 3.16 25.54
CA GLY A 27 -8.80 2.44 26.29
C GLY A 27 -10.12 2.45 25.51
N PHE A 28 -10.59 1.27 25.10
CA PHE A 28 -11.92 1.08 24.56
C PHE A 28 -12.77 0.30 25.54
N ALA A 29 -14.08 0.56 25.57
CA ALA A 29 -15.03 -0.20 26.36
C ALA A 29 -15.23 -1.64 25.84
N ASN A 30 -14.87 -1.90 24.57
CA ASN A 30 -15.07 -3.16 23.88
C ASN A 30 -13.78 -3.60 23.17
N ASP A 31 -13.38 -4.87 23.35
CA ASP A 31 -12.21 -5.46 22.70
C ASP A 31 -12.31 -5.47 21.17
N ALA A 32 -13.53 -5.57 20.63
CA ALA A 32 -13.77 -5.50 19.18
C ALA A 32 -13.39 -4.14 18.59
N ASP A 33 -13.76 -3.04 19.27
CA ASP A 33 -13.42 -1.68 18.85
C ASP A 33 -11.92 -1.41 18.99
N GLN A 34 -11.29 -1.97 20.02
CA GLN A 34 -9.85 -1.91 20.19
C GLN A 34 -9.12 -2.60 19.03
N GLN A 35 -9.53 -3.81 18.66
CA GLN A 35 -8.94 -4.54 17.53
C GLN A 35 -9.16 -3.80 16.21
N ARG A 36 -10.38 -3.25 16.02
CA ARG A 36 -10.73 -2.42 14.88
C ARG A 36 -9.85 -1.18 14.78
N PHE A 37 -9.62 -0.49 15.89
CA PHE A 37 -8.72 0.66 15.97
C PHE A 37 -7.30 0.31 15.49
N TYR A 38 -6.71 -0.79 16.01
CA TYR A 38 -5.37 -1.19 15.61
C TYR A 38 -5.30 -1.56 14.12
N ASN A 39 -6.32 -2.19 13.56
CA ASN A 39 -6.38 -2.50 12.14
C ASN A 39 -6.42 -1.22 11.28
N LEU A 40 -7.19 -0.21 11.70
CA LEU A 40 -7.30 1.06 11.00
C LEU A 40 -5.97 1.84 11.03
N VAL A 41 -5.32 1.95 12.20
CA VAL A 41 -4.04 2.67 12.29
C VAL A 41 -2.89 1.96 11.56
N ASP A 42 -2.96 0.65 11.37
CA ASP A 42 -2.03 -0.11 10.52
C ASP A 42 -2.32 0.13 9.02
N THR A 43 -3.58 0.32 8.67
CA THR A 43 -4.02 0.49 7.28
C THR A 43 -3.75 1.90 6.75
N TYR A 44 -3.70 2.92 7.62
CA TYR A 44 -3.50 4.31 7.19
C TYR A 44 -2.03 4.73 7.26
N ARG A 45 -1.63 5.59 6.30
CA ARG A 45 -0.31 6.21 6.24
C ARG A 45 -0.26 7.47 7.09
N CYS A 46 0.90 7.73 7.67
CA CYS A 46 1.19 9.03 8.25
C CYS A 46 1.57 10.03 7.13
N PRO A 47 0.80 11.12 6.92
CA PRO A 47 1.00 12.01 5.77
C PRO A 47 2.31 12.82 5.80
N LYS A 48 2.94 12.93 6.97
CA LYS A 48 4.22 13.66 7.15
C LYS A 48 5.38 12.75 7.56
N CYS A 49 5.18 11.43 7.57
CA CYS A 49 6.22 10.49 7.95
C CYS A 49 6.79 9.80 6.71
N GLN A 50 8.11 9.55 6.69
CA GLN A 50 8.73 8.81 5.60
C GLN A 50 8.29 7.33 5.66
N SER A 51 7.30 6.95 4.82
CA SER A 51 6.91 5.56 4.51
C SER A 51 6.41 4.69 5.68
N SER A 52 6.04 5.28 6.83
CA SER A 52 5.49 4.53 7.96
C SER A 52 3.95 4.61 8.00
N ASN A 53 3.32 3.52 8.48
CA ASN A 53 1.92 3.54 8.86
C ASN A 53 1.73 4.38 10.14
N LEU A 54 0.47 4.66 10.48
CA LEU A 54 0.15 5.40 11.69
C LEU A 54 0.56 4.66 12.96
N ALA A 55 0.46 3.33 12.98
CA ALA A 55 0.83 2.51 14.13
C ALA A 55 2.31 2.67 14.47
N GLY A 56 3.20 2.62 13.47
CA GLY A 56 4.65 2.73 13.64
C GLY A 56 5.18 4.15 13.81
N SER A 57 4.32 5.17 13.73
CA SER A 57 4.75 6.57 13.82
C SER A 57 4.47 7.20 15.17
N ASN A 58 5.50 7.85 15.75
CA ASN A 58 5.41 8.66 16.98
C ASN A 58 5.38 10.17 16.71
N ALA A 59 5.26 10.58 15.44
CA ALA A 59 5.16 11.99 15.07
C ALA A 59 3.92 12.65 15.71
N PRO A 60 3.96 13.94 16.05
CA PRO A 60 2.81 14.63 16.64
C PRO A 60 1.54 14.50 15.79
N ILE A 61 1.66 14.62 14.47
CA ILE A 61 0.54 14.45 13.53
C ILE A 61 -0.04 13.03 13.56
N ALA A 62 0.80 12.00 13.73
CA ALA A 62 0.34 10.63 13.83
C ALA A 62 -0.44 10.39 15.13
N LYS A 63 -0.01 11.00 16.24
CA LYS A 63 -0.73 10.95 17.51
C LYS A 63 -2.09 11.65 17.42
N ASP A 64 -2.15 12.79 16.76
CA ASP A 64 -3.41 13.51 16.54
C ASP A 64 -4.38 12.69 15.69
N LEU A 65 -3.90 12.05 14.61
CA LEU A 65 -4.69 11.16 13.78
C LEU A 65 -5.20 9.93 14.53
N LYS A 66 -4.36 9.31 15.36
CA LYS A 66 -4.78 8.17 16.20
C LYS A 66 -5.89 8.59 17.16
N ARG A 67 -5.78 9.74 17.81
CA ARG A 67 -6.83 10.27 18.70
C ARG A 67 -8.12 10.54 17.94
N GLU A 68 -8.04 11.06 16.72
CA GLU A 68 -9.20 11.33 15.90
C GLU A 68 -9.91 10.05 15.45
N ILE A 69 -9.15 9.02 15.06
CA ILE A 69 -9.70 7.69 14.73
C ILE A 69 -10.39 7.09 15.96
N HIS A 70 -9.75 7.18 17.13
CA HIS A 70 -10.34 6.70 18.39
C HIS A 70 -11.70 7.37 18.66
N ARG A 71 -11.76 8.70 18.56
CA ARG A 71 -13.00 9.47 18.75
C ARG A 71 -14.10 9.06 17.76
N LEU A 72 -13.74 8.87 16.48
CA LEU A 72 -14.71 8.48 15.46
C LEU A 72 -15.27 7.06 15.68
N ILE A 73 -14.45 6.14 16.21
CA ILE A 73 -14.92 4.80 16.59
C ILE A 73 -15.87 4.87 17.77
N GLU A 74 -15.57 5.69 18.80
CA GLU A 74 -16.46 5.90 19.95
C GLU A 74 -17.79 6.55 19.54
N GLU A 75 -17.79 7.40 18.50
CA GLU A 75 -19.01 7.95 17.89
C GLU A 75 -19.80 6.93 17.06
N GLY A 76 -19.33 5.69 16.95
CA GLY A 76 -19.99 4.61 16.19
C GLY A 76 -19.90 4.76 14.68
N LYS A 77 -18.91 5.50 14.14
CA LYS A 77 -18.70 5.64 12.69
C LYS A 77 -18.25 4.32 12.08
N THR A 78 -18.68 4.06 10.85
CA THR A 78 -18.20 2.91 10.07
C THR A 78 -16.78 3.18 9.51
N ASP A 79 -16.08 2.12 9.09
CA ASP A 79 -14.73 2.25 8.53
C ASP A 79 -14.72 3.13 7.28
N GLU A 80 -15.74 2.99 6.42
CA GLU A 80 -15.92 3.83 5.23
C GLU A 80 -16.11 5.30 5.59
N GLN A 81 -16.87 5.59 6.64
CA GLN A 81 -17.09 6.98 7.10
C GLN A 81 -15.79 7.57 7.65
N ILE A 82 -14.99 6.77 8.37
CA ILE A 82 -13.69 7.18 8.88
C ILE A 82 -12.72 7.44 7.72
N GLU A 83 -12.68 6.55 6.72
CA GLU A 83 -11.87 6.71 5.52
C GLU A 83 -12.21 7.99 4.74
N VAL A 84 -13.50 8.22 4.48
CA VAL A 84 -13.98 9.44 3.80
C VAL A 84 -13.62 10.70 4.59
N PHE A 85 -13.80 10.68 5.90
CA PHE A 85 -13.46 11.81 6.76
C PHE A 85 -11.94 12.11 6.72
N LEU A 86 -11.10 11.09 6.89
CA LEU A 86 -9.66 11.25 6.88
C LEU A 86 -9.14 11.68 5.51
N SER A 87 -9.65 11.08 4.42
CA SER A 87 -9.23 11.42 3.06
C SER A 87 -9.67 12.83 2.66
N SER A 88 -10.82 13.31 3.12
CA SER A 88 -11.28 14.68 2.86
C SER A 88 -10.41 15.75 3.55
N ARG A 89 -9.85 15.42 4.72
CA ARG A 89 -9.09 16.37 5.54
C ARG A 89 -7.58 16.32 5.27
N TYR A 90 -7.04 15.13 5.00
CA TYR A 90 -5.59 14.89 4.84
C TYR A 90 -5.20 14.45 3.43
N GLY A 91 -6.18 14.29 2.55
CA GLY A 91 -5.99 13.85 1.16
C GLY A 91 -5.91 12.32 1.02
N ASP A 92 -5.99 11.87 -0.25
CA ASP A 92 -5.98 10.44 -0.58
C ASP A 92 -4.64 9.75 -0.27
N PHE A 93 -3.61 10.53 0.03
CA PHE A 93 -2.28 10.02 0.37
C PHE A 93 -2.25 9.21 1.69
N ILE A 94 -3.28 9.38 2.53
CA ILE A 94 -3.42 8.61 3.78
C ILE A 94 -3.74 7.14 3.52
N LEU A 95 -4.22 6.79 2.31
CA LEU A 95 -4.57 5.44 1.92
C LEU A 95 -3.37 4.74 1.26
N TYR A 96 -3.07 3.49 1.68
CA TYR A 96 -2.09 2.64 1.00
C TYR A 96 -2.59 2.17 -0.36
N LYS A 97 -3.89 1.86 -0.46
CA LYS A 97 -4.51 1.41 -1.70
C LYS A 97 -5.14 2.60 -2.40
N PRO A 98 -4.77 2.90 -3.65
CA PRO A 98 -5.42 3.96 -4.41
C PRO A 98 -6.90 3.63 -4.55
N ALA A 99 -7.75 4.54 -4.08
CA ALA A 99 -9.19 4.39 -4.22
C ALA A 99 -9.57 4.30 -5.72
N LEU A 100 -10.54 3.45 -6.05
CA LEU A 100 -11.10 3.35 -7.41
C LEU A 100 -11.93 4.59 -7.71
N ARG A 101 -11.26 5.68 -8.07
CA ARG A 101 -11.87 6.96 -8.46
C ARG A 101 -11.65 7.20 -9.96
N LYS A 102 -12.44 8.09 -10.56
CA LYS A 102 -12.31 8.45 -11.98
C LYS A 102 -10.87 8.82 -12.36
N ASN A 103 -10.16 9.54 -11.49
CA ASN A 103 -8.79 9.97 -11.72
C ASN A 103 -7.75 8.84 -11.65
N THR A 104 -8.04 7.76 -10.90
CA THR A 104 -7.15 6.59 -10.75
C THR A 104 -7.51 5.46 -11.70
N LEU A 105 -8.62 5.57 -12.42
CA LEU A 105 -9.11 4.55 -13.36
C LEU A 105 -8.10 4.32 -14.50
N ILE A 106 -7.44 5.38 -14.95
CA ILE A 106 -6.38 5.30 -15.97
C ILE A 106 -5.18 4.45 -15.51
N LEU A 107 -4.87 4.45 -14.20
CA LEU A 107 -3.81 3.63 -13.62
C LEU A 107 -4.15 2.14 -13.66
N TRP A 108 -5.43 1.80 -13.52
CA TRP A 108 -5.91 0.42 -13.53
C TRP A 108 -6.11 -0.11 -14.95
N ILE A 109 -6.68 0.69 -15.84
CA ILE A 109 -7.01 0.29 -17.22
C ILE A 109 -5.83 0.50 -18.17
N GLY A 110 -4.98 1.51 -17.92
CA GLY A 110 -3.86 1.90 -18.78
C GLY A 110 -2.95 0.74 -19.21
N PRO A 111 -2.41 -0.06 -18.31
CA PRO A 111 -1.51 -1.16 -18.67
C PRO A 111 -2.20 -2.22 -19.54
N PHE A 112 -3.46 -2.53 -19.29
CA PHE A 112 -4.20 -3.51 -20.10
C PHE A 112 -4.50 -2.98 -21.50
N ALA A 113 -4.89 -1.71 -21.62
CA ALA A 113 -5.11 -1.05 -22.89
C ALA A 113 -3.82 -0.97 -23.72
N LEU A 114 -2.69 -0.69 -23.08
CA LEU A 114 -1.38 -0.65 -23.74
C LEU A 114 -0.98 -2.03 -24.28
N ILE A 115 -1.14 -3.08 -23.49
CA ILE A 115 -0.83 -4.45 -23.90
C ILE A 115 -1.72 -4.84 -25.10
N LEU A 116 -3.02 -4.56 -25.03
CA LEU A 116 -3.95 -4.83 -26.11
C LEU A 116 -3.54 -4.12 -27.41
N LEU A 117 -3.16 -2.84 -27.30
CA LEU A 117 -2.70 -2.04 -28.45
C LEU A 117 -1.45 -2.66 -29.07
N ILE A 118 -0.46 -3.08 -28.27
CA ILE A 118 0.76 -3.72 -28.76
C ILE A 118 0.43 -5.03 -29.50
N ILE A 119 -0.44 -5.86 -28.91
CA ILE A 119 -0.87 -7.11 -29.55
C ILE A 119 -1.52 -6.84 -30.92
N LEU A 120 -2.41 -5.85 -30.98
CA LEU A 120 -3.08 -5.49 -32.26
C LEU A 120 -2.08 -5.00 -33.32
N LEU A 121 -1.09 -4.20 -32.93
CA LEU A 121 -0.04 -3.73 -33.81
C LEU A 121 0.82 -4.89 -34.34
N VAL A 122 1.22 -5.82 -33.47
CA VAL A 122 2.03 -6.98 -33.84
C VAL A 122 1.26 -7.89 -34.78
N VAL A 123 0.00 -8.23 -34.45
CA VAL A 123 -0.85 -9.06 -35.32
C VAL A 123 -1.08 -8.40 -36.69
N GLY A 124 -1.35 -7.09 -36.71
CA GLY A 124 -1.46 -6.32 -37.94
C GLY A 124 -0.18 -6.36 -38.79
N SER A 125 0.99 -6.12 -38.16
CA SER A 125 2.28 -6.17 -38.86
C SER A 125 2.60 -7.56 -39.43
N VAL A 126 2.33 -8.62 -38.68
CA VAL A 126 2.55 -10.01 -39.12
C VAL A 126 1.62 -10.36 -40.27
N SER A 127 0.37 -9.95 -40.23
CA SER A 127 -0.59 -10.18 -41.34
C SER A 127 -0.15 -9.51 -42.62
N TYR A 128 0.40 -8.29 -42.57
CA TYR A 128 0.92 -7.61 -43.77
C TYR A 128 2.15 -8.32 -44.35
N THR A 129 3.06 -8.82 -43.52
CA THR A 129 4.28 -9.53 -44.01
C THR A 129 3.97 -10.88 -44.63
N HIS A 130 2.95 -11.59 -44.18
CA HIS A 130 2.53 -12.86 -44.77
C HIS A 130 1.78 -12.70 -46.09
N LEU A 131 1.13 -11.56 -46.35
CA LEU A 131 0.42 -11.27 -47.61
C LEU A 131 1.33 -10.77 -48.76
N THR A 132 2.56 -10.30 -48.43
CA THR A 132 3.48 -9.71 -49.44
C THR A 132 4.60 -10.64 -49.87
N LEU A 133 4.61 -11.92 -49.51
CA LEU A 133 5.66 -12.87 -49.83
C LEU A 133 5.24 -14.04 -50.71
N PRO A 134 4.72 -13.82 -51.97
CA PRO A 134 4.85 -14.89 -52.98
C PRO A 134 5.38 -14.45 -54.34
N THR A 135 6.10 -13.33 -54.49
CA THR A 135 6.42 -12.87 -55.84
C THR A 135 7.92 -12.79 -56.20
N ILE A 136 8.83 -13.37 -55.43
CA ILE A 136 10.27 -13.30 -55.78
C ILE A 136 10.88 -14.70 -55.97
N TYR A 137 10.14 -15.72 -56.36
CA TYR A 137 10.73 -16.99 -56.80
C TYR A 137 10.03 -17.50 -58.05
N SER A 138 10.31 -16.81 -59.18
CA SER A 138 10.15 -17.38 -60.50
C SER A 138 11.12 -16.68 -61.46
N VAL A 139 12.37 -17.16 -61.47
CA VAL A 139 13.24 -17.17 -62.67
C VAL A 139 13.93 -18.50 -62.72
#